data_a26a32e483d9227f2fe23db73059bef7
#
_entry.id   a26a32e483d9227f2fe23db73059bef7
#
_cell.length_a   1.000
_cell.length_b   1.000
_cell.length_c   1.000
_cell.angle_alpha   90.00
_cell.angle_beta   90.00
_cell.angle_gamma   90.00
#
_symmetry.space_group_name_H-M   'P 1'
#
loop_
_entity.id
_entity.type
_entity.pdbx_description
1 polymer ?
#
loop_
_entity_poly.entity_id
_entity_poly.type
_entity_poly.pdbx_seq_one_letter_code
_entity_poly.pdbx_strand_id
1 'polypeptide(L)'
;MSPWLLLGVLLAGAAFFAFRWLRGRQKRRRLLATSLNPEQRAVVDRLVPLVTRLPASLRAALEGKMNLFMDQVTFRGHNGIEVTEEMRLSIAAQACLLIVNSPAWYDTLRNVLIYPSAFFTGRETHDGEFVHGGHQGLLGESWARGPVVLSWDDALRGGLDASDGHNVVIHEFAHQLDGLSGYVNAVPVLRKGQSFAGWEQAMLDAYRDHGERLARGEQTLINPYGATNHQEFFAEAIVVFFEKPAALRRERPALYAELSRLLGLDPADWQ
;
A
#
# COMPACT_ATOMS: atom_id res chain seq x y z
N MET A 1 22.99 -18.54 43.75
CA MET A 1 21.74 -17.75 43.78
C MET A 1 20.62 -18.63 44.31
N SER A 2 19.80 -18.13 45.24
CA SER A 2 18.65 -18.88 45.74
C SER A 2 17.64 -19.16 44.60
N PRO A 3 17.09 -20.38 44.46
CA PRO A 3 16.08 -20.70 43.46
C PRO A 3 14.87 -19.74 43.49
N TRP A 4 14.53 -19.24 44.66
CA TRP A 4 13.45 -18.29 44.87
C TRP A 4 13.74 -16.89 44.28
N LEU A 5 15.01 -16.44 44.25
CA LEU A 5 15.41 -15.19 43.59
C LEU A 5 15.31 -15.29 42.07
N LEU A 6 15.70 -16.43 41.51
CA LEU A 6 15.55 -16.68 40.07
C LEU A 6 14.08 -16.69 39.66
N LEU A 7 13.23 -17.39 40.43
CA LEU A 7 11.79 -17.42 40.17
C LEU A 7 11.18 -16.02 40.27
N GLY A 8 11.56 -15.23 41.27
CA GLY A 8 11.09 -13.85 41.41
C GLY A 8 11.46 -12.95 40.21
N VAL A 9 12.69 -13.06 39.68
CA VAL A 9 13.16 -12.32 38.51
C VAL A 9 12.39 -12.75 37.26
N LEU A 10 12.16 -14.04 37.05
CA LEU A 10 11.39 -14.55 35.90
C LEU A 10 9.93 -14.06 35.92
N LEU A 11 9.28 -14.10 37.09
CA LEU A 11 7.91 -13.63 37.26
C LEU A 11 7.81 -12.11 37.02
N ALA A 12 8.75 -11.33 37.55
CA ALA A 12 8.81 -9.88 37.31
C ALA A 12 9.04 -9.57 35.81
N GLY A 13 9.92 -10.31 35.14
CA GLY A 13 10.14 -10.21 33.71
C GLY A 13 8.87 -10.53 32.91
N ALA A 14 8.22 -11.66 33.22
CA ALA A 14 6.96 -12.04 32.56
C ALA A 14 5.86 -11.00 32.77
N ALA A 15 5.70 -10.49 34.00
CA ALA A 15 4.74 -9.45 34.34
C ALA A 15 5.03 -8.14 33.56
N PHE A 16 6.30 -7.74 33.43
CA PHE A 16 6.73 -6.59 32.68
C PHE A 16 6.39 -6.73 31.17
N PHE A 17 6.68 -7.90 30.57
CA PHE A 17 6.36 -8.16 29.17
C PHE A 17 4.84 -8.22 28.94
N ALA A 18 4.09 -8.86 29.84
CA ALA A 18 2.63 -8.90 29.77
C ALA A 18 2.03 -7.49 29.86
N PHE A 19 2.53 -6.67 30.78
CA PHE A 19 2.08 -5.27 30.93
C PHE A 19 2.37 -4.43 29.68
N ARG A 20 3.59 -4.53 29.13
CA ARG A 20 3.94 -3.85 27.88
C ARG A 20 3.07 -4.31 26.71
N TRP A 21 2.83 -5.60 26.58
CA TRP A 21 1.96 -6.18 25.57
C TRP A 21 0.52 -5.69 25.70
N LEU A 22 -0.04 -5.72 26.91
CA LEU A 22 -1.40 -5.20 27.17
C LEU A 22 -1.53 -3.72 26.85
N ARG A 23 -0.56 -2.90 27.24
CA ARG A 23 -0.52 -1.48 26.91
C ARG A 23 -0.45 -1.24 25.41
N GLY A 24 0.41 -1.96 24.68
CA GLY A 24 0.51 -1.88 23.22
C GLY A 24 -0.81 -2.26 22.56
N ARG A 25 -1.45 -3.33 23.03
CA ARG A 25 -2.76 -3.78 22.53
C ARG A 25 -3.88 -2.77 22.80
N GLN A 26 -3.87 -2.13 23.97
CA GLN A 26 -4.80 -1.06 24.33
C GLN A 26 -4.60 0.18 23.45
N LYS A 27 -3.34 0.62 23.26
CA LYS A 27 -3.00 1.73 22.38
C LYS A 27 -3.48 1.48 20.95
N ARG A 28 -3.16 0.31 20.38
CA ARG A 28 -3.61 -0.10 19.06
C ARG A 28 -5.14 -0.05 18.91
N ARG A 29 -5.87 -0.62 19.87
CA ARG A 29 -7.34 -0.58 19.89
C ARG A 29 -7.88 0.84 19.94
N ARG A 30 -7.29 1.70 20.77
CA ARG A 30 -7.69 3.11 20.88
C ARG A 30 -7.47 3.84 19.55
N LEU A 31 -6.29 3.70 18.93
CA LEU A 31 -5.99 4.35 17.66
C LEU A 31 -6.95 3.90 16.55
N LEU A 32 -7.23 2.61 16.45
CA LEU A 32 -8.18 2.05 15.48
C LEU A 32 -9.63 2.50 15.70
N ALA A 33 -9.99 2.88 16.91
CA ALA A 33 -11.33 3.38 17.26
C ALA A 33 -11.44 4.91 17.23
N THR A 34 -10.35 5.63 16.97
CA THR A 34 -10.31 7.09 16.97
C THR A 34 -10.48 7.60 15.54
N SER A 35 -11.43 8.50 15.33
CA SER A 35 -11.58 9.23 14.07
C SER A 35 -10.57 10.36 13.95
N LEU A 36 -10.32 10.79 12.71
CA LEU A 36 -9.59 12.03 12.45
C LEU A 36 -10.40 13.23 12.96
N ASN A 37 -9.69 14.29 13.37
CA ASN A 37 -10.36 15.54 13.66
C ASN A 37 -10.88 16.20 12.35
N PRO A 38 -11.80 17.21 12.44
CA PRO A 38 -12.39 17.82 11.24
C PRO A 38 -11.37 18.43 10.28
N GLU A 39 -10.30 19.03 10.80
CA GLU A 39 -9.23 19.65 9.99
C GLU A 39 -8.43 18.59 9.22
N GLN A 40 -8.02 17.53 9.90
CA GLN A 40 -7.33 16.39 9.27
C GLN A 40 -8.20 15.71 8.21
N ARG A 41 -9.50 15.57 8.49
CA ARG A 41 -10.45 15.01 7.52
C ARG A 41 -10.58 15.89 6.29
N ALA A 42 -10.67 17.22 6.46
CA ALA A 42 -10.72 18.16 5.35
C ALA A 42 -9.44 18.09 4.47
N VAL A 43 -8.27 17.93 5.09
CA VAL A 43 -7.02 17.73 4.37
C VAL A 43 -7.05 16.45 3.54
N VAL A 44 -7.47 15.33 4.14
CA VAL A 44 -7.57 14.03 3.45
C VAL A 44 -8.56 14.09 2.29
N ASP A 45 -9.75 14.70 2.49
CA ASP A 45 -10.76 14.82 1.45
C ASP A 45 -10.29 15.67 0.28
N ARG A 46 -9.49 16.69 0.55
CA ARG A 46 -8.90 17.57 -0.47
C ARG A 46 -7.76 16.91 -1.23
N LEU A 47 -6.84 16.21 -0.53
CA LEU A 47 -5.62 15.66 -1.12
C LEU A 47 -5.79 14.24 -1.67
N VAL A 48 -6.82 13.52 -1.24
CA VAL A 48 -7.13 12.16 -1.68
C VAL A 48 -8.64 12.01 -1.92
N PRO A 49 -9.20 12.66 -2.96
CA PRO A 49 -10.64 12.64 -3.26
C PRO A 49 -11.23 11.22 -3.37
N LEU A 50 -10.41 10.24 -3.75
CA LEU A 50 -10.80 8.84 -3.82
C LEU A 50 -11.46 8.33 -2.51
N VAL A 51 -10.98 8.78 -1.35
CA VAL A 51 -11.52 8.33 -0.06
C VAL A 51 -12.90 8.89 0.25
N THR A 52 -13.34 9.94 -0.44
CA THR A 52 -14.70 10.48 -0.26
C THR A 52 -15.78 9.56 -0.83
N ARG A 53 -15.39 8.66 -1.75
CA ARG A 53 -16.27 7.67 -2.37
C ARG A 53 -16.50 6.44 -1.47
N LEU A 54 -15.74 6.30 -0.35
CA LEU A 54 -15.88 5.12 0.52
C LEU A 54 -17.23 5.12 1.26
N PRO A 55 -17.86 3.95 1.41
CA PRO A 55 -18.96 3.77 2.36
C PRO A 55 -18.57 4.24 3.77
N ALA A 56 -19.52 4.80 4.52
CA ALA A 56 -19.24 5.38 5.85
C ALA A 56 -18.54 4.41 6.82
N SER A 57 -18.88 3.12 6.78
CA SER A 57 -18.23 2.10 7.60
C SER A 57 -16.76 1.89 7.26
N LEU A 58 -16.40 1.92 5.97
CA LEU A 58 -15.01 1.83 5.52
C LEU A 58 -14.26 3.12 5.81
N ARG A 59 -14.93 4.28 5.72
CA ARG A 59 -14.33 5.57 6.06
C ARG A 59 -13.85 5.59 7.52
N ALA A 60 -14.69 5.16 8.46
CA ALA A 60 -14.33 5.09 9.87
C ALA A 60 -13.15 4.10 10.10
N ALA A 61 -13.16 2.95 9.42
CA ALA A 61 -12.07 1.98 9.48
C ALA A 61 -10.76 2.56 8.92
N LEU A 62 -10.82 3.31 7.82
CA LEU A 62 -9.68 4.00 7.22
C LEU A 62 -9.05 4.98 8.19
N GLU A 63 -9.84 5.87 8.80
CA GLU A 63 -9.38 6.88 9.75
C GLU A 63 -8.66 6.23 10.95
N GLY A 64 -9.21 5.16 11.50
CA GLY A 64 -8.57 4.40 12.57
C GLY A 64 -7.23 3.77 12.14
N LYS A 65 -7.17 3.23 10.92
CA LYS A 65 -5.92 2.68 10.37
C LYS A 65 -4.89 3.76 10.08
N MET A 66 -5.29 4.91 9.58
CA MET A 66 -4.40 6.07 9.39
C MET A 66 -3.77 6.51 10.70
N ASN A 67 -4.55 6.63 11.79
CA ASN A 67 -4.03 6.96 13.11
C ASN A 67 -2.96 5.96 13.58
N LEU A 68 -3.23 4.67 13.40
CA LEU A 68 -2.28 3.62 13.76
C LEU A 68 -1.03 3.66 12.87
N PHE A 69 -1.19 3.90 11.58
CA PHE A 69 -0.11 4.02 10.60
C PHE A 69 0.82 5.18 10.94
N MET A 70 0.27 6.37 11.19
CA MET A 70 1.03 7.55 11.56
C MET A 70 1.75 7.42 12.92
N ASP A 71 1.22 6.59 13.84
CA ASP A 71 1.87 6.27 15.11
C ASP A 71 3.04 5.29 14.95
N GLN A 72 2.93 4.36 14.00
CA GLN A 72 3.92 3.28 13.80
C GLN A 72 5.05 3.66 12.87
N VAL A 73 4.76 4.44 11.81
CA VAL A 73 5.68 4.75 10.71
C VAL A 73 6.33 6.11 10.93
N THR A 74 7.65 6.15 10.78
CA THR A 74 8.42 7.38 10.80
C THR A 74 8.55 7.92 9.38
N PHE A 75 8.09 9.15 9.15
CA PHE A 75 8.26 9.85 7.88
C PHE A 75 9.53 10.71 7.95
N ARG A 76 10.38 10.60 6.95
CA ARG A 76 11.65 11.34 6.87
C ARG A 76 11.78 12.06 5.54
N GLY A 77 11.97 13.38 5.61
CA GLY A 77 12.27 14.19 4.45
C GLY A 77 13.75 14.08 4.07
N HIS A 78 14.00 14.06 2.78
CA HIS A 78 15.33 14.04 2.17
C HIS A 78 15.47 15.22 1.19
N ASN A 79 16.70 15.58 0.83
CA ASN A 79 16.99 16.68 -0.09
C ASN A 79 16.30 18.01 0.30
N GLY A 80 16.26 18.30 1.60
CA GLY A 80 15.76 19.57 2.12
C GLY A 80 14.25 19.69 2.26
N ILE A 81 13.46 18.65 1.93
CA ILE A 81 12.01 18.70 2.16
C ILE A 81 11.71 18.51 3.65
N GLU A 82 10.90 19.38 4.21
CA GLU A 82 10.32 19.22 5.55
C GLU A 82 8.99 18.50 5.46
N VAL A 83 8.86 17.42 6.23
CA VAL A 83 7.65 16.58 6.24
C VAL A 83 6.52 17.28 6.99
N THR A 84 5.48 17.66 6.27
CA THR A 84 4.29 18.29 6.84
C THR A 84 3.25 17.26 7.30
N GLU A 85 2.26 17.71 8.10
CA GLU A 85 1.12 16.86 8.47
C GLU A 85 0.29 16.48 7.25
N GLU A 86 0.12 17.37 6.28
CA GLU A 86 -0.59 17.10 5.02
C GLU A 86 0.05 15.95 4.24
N MET A 87 1.38 15.92 4.14
CA MET A 87 2.10 14.81 3.50
C MET A 87 1.83 13.48 4.19
N ARG A 88 1.89 13.47 5.53
CA ARG A 88 1.64 12.26 6.33
C ARG A 88 0.22 11.76 6.19
N LEU A 89 -0.77 12.67 6.22
CA LEU A 89 -2.18 12.35 6.06
C LEU A 89 -2.48 11.80 4.66
N SER A 90 -1.97 12.45 3.61
CA SER A 90 -2.17 12.03 2.23
C SER A 90 -1.60 10.63 1.98
N ILE A 91 -0.35 10.39 2.38
CA ILE A 91 0.31 9.09 2.21
C ILE A 91 -0.39 8.01 3.05
N ALA A 92 -0.73 8.32 4.32
CA ALA A 92 -1.41 7.37 5.19
C ALA A 92 -2.80 6.98 4.67
N ALA A 93 -3.55 7.91 4.08
CA ALA A 93 -4.86 7.65 3.51
C ALA A 93 -4.77 6.65 2.35
N GLN A 94 -3.87 6.89 1.40
CA GLN A 94 -3.65 6.03 0.23
C GLN A 94 -3.11 4.66 0.64
N ALA A 95 -2.09 4.61 1.52
CA ALA A 95 -1.51 3.37 2.03
C ALA A 95 -2.54 2.49 2.77
N CYS A 96 -3.33 3.10 3.65
CA CYS A 96 -4.32 2.38 4.44
C CYS A 96 -5.56 1.97 3.64
N LEU A 97 -5.80 2.57 2.47
CA LEU A 97 -6.90 2.19 1.59
C LEU A 97 -6.78 0.73 1.15
N LEU A 98 -5.58 0.26 0.80
CA LEU A 98 -5.33 -1.12 0.35
C LEU A 98 -5.69 -2.17 1.42
N ILE A 99 -5.59 -1.80 2.68
CA ILE A 99 -5.84 -2.70 3.80
C ILE A 99 -7.09 -2.35 4.61
N VAL A 100 -7.90 -1.38 4.15
CA VAL A 100 -9.00 -0.82 4.94
C VAL A 100 -9.98 -1.88 5.43
N ASN A 101 -10.30 -2.87 4.60
CA ASN A 101 -11.18 -3.98 4.92
C ASN A 101 -10.43 -5.33 5.09
N SER A 102 -9.17 -5.28 5.53
CA SER A 102 -8.34 -6.47 5.72
C SER A 102 -7.81 -6.53 7.17
N PRO A 103 -7.62 -7.72 7.76
CA PRO A 103 -6.87 -7.88 9.00
C PRO A 103 -5.36 -7.67 8.80
N ALA A 104 -4.89 -7.67 7.55
CA ALA A 104 -3.49 -7.45 7.21
C ALA A 104 -2.98 -6.10 7.74
N TRP A 105 -1.69 -6.04 8.03
CA TRP A 105 -1.02 -4.85 8.52
C TRP A 105 0.43 -4.82 8.04
N TYR A 106 0.97 -3.63 7.84
CA TYR A 106 2.37 -3.40 7.46
C TYR A 106 3.31 -3.54 8.67
N ASP A 107 3.38 -4.75 9.25
CA ASP A 107 4.09 -4.99 10.51
C ASP A 107 5.60 -4.75 10.43
N THR A 108 6.19 -4.86 9.26
CA THR A 108 7.63 -4.67 9.01
C THR A 108 7.99 -3.25 8.61
N LEU A 109 7.04 -2.48 8.11
CA LEU A 109 7.30 -1.10 7.67
C LEU A 109 7.57 -0.19 8.87
N ARG A 110 8.71 0.52 8.81
CA ARG A 110 9.14 1.48 9.86
C ARG A 110 9.35 2.88 9.33
N ASN A 111 9.75 3.03 8.08
CA ASN A 111 10.11 4.33 7.53
C ASN A 111 9.46 4.55 6.17
N VAL A 112 8.98 5.76 5.96
CA VAL A 112 8.66 6.32 4.64
C VAL A 112 9.62 7.48 4.40
N LEU A 113 10.38 7.41 3.32
CA LEU A 113 11.36 8.42 2.90
C LEU A 113 10.70 9.27 1.81
N ILE A 114 10.71 10.59 2.01
CA ILE A 114 10.05 11.54 1.11
C ILE A 114 11.11 12.45 0.50
N TYR A 115 11.14 12.50 -0.83
CA TYR A 115 11.96 13.41 -1.62
C TYR A 115 11.07 14.46 -2.28
N PRO A 116 11.56 15.68 -2.58
CA PRO A 116 10.76 16.73 -3.20
C PRO A 116 10.14 16.29 -4.54
N SER A 117 10.97 15.76 -5.42
CA SER A 117 10.61 15.30 -6.76
C SER A 117 11.28 13.97 -7.09
N ALA A 118 10.91 13.36 -8.21
CA ALA A 118 11.60 12.18 -8.71
C ALA A 118 13.10 12.46 -8.83
N PHE A 119 13.93 11.55 -8.33
CA PHE A 119 15.37 11.65 -8.41
C PHE A 119 15.94 10.44 -9.14
N PHE A 120 16.91 10.72 -10.02
CA PHE A 120 17.64 9.66 -10.69
C PHE A 120 18.72 9.14 -9.72
N THR A 121 18.60 7.90 -9.26
CA THR A 121 19.78 7.19 -8.73
C THR A 121 20.66 6.86 -9.93
N GLY A 122 21.76 7.60 -10.07
CA GLY A 122 22.62 7.62 -11.26
C GLY A 122 23.12 6.25 -11.74
N ARG A 123 22.28 5.53 -12.44
CA ARG A 123 22.63 4.52 -13.45
C ARG A 123 21.88 4.90 -14.71
N GLU A 124 22.62 5.50 -15.63
CA GLU A 124 22.16 5.79 -16.97
C GLU A 124 21.74 4.50 -17.66
N THR A 125 20.44 4.30 -17.86
CA THR A 125 19.97 3.52 -18.98
C THR A 125 19.40 4.52 -19.98
N HIS A 126 20.04 4.60 -21.13
CA HIS A 126 19.64 5.38 -22.28
C HIS A 126 18.37 4.78 -22.85
N ASP A 127 17.23 5.28 -22.45
CA ASP A 127 15.99 5.33 -23.23
C ASP A 127 15.03 6.27 -22.51
N GLY A 128 14.68 7.37 -23.22
CA GLY A 128 14.01 8.53 -22.66
C GLY A 128 12.55 8.32 -22.30
N GLU A 129 12.26 7.48 -21.36
CA GLU A 129 10.94 7.25 -20.82
C GLU A 129 10.94 7.47 -19.30
N PHE A 130 9.94 8.18 -18.82
CA PHE A 130 9.78 8.58 -17.42
C PHE A 130 9.99 7.41 -16.46
N VAL A 131 11.10 7.41 -15.76
CA VAL A 131 11.36 6.45 -14.68
C VAL A 131 10.52 6.88 -13.48
N HIS A 132 9.37 6.28 -13.31
CA HIS A 132 8.74 6.19 -11.99
C HIS A 132 9.78 5.58 -11.05
N GLY A 133 10.02 6.22 -9.89
CA GLY A 133 11.16 5.95 -9.02
C GLY A 133 11.26 4.52 -8.51
N GLY A 134 11.52 3.59 -9.41
CA GLY A 134 11.85 2.21 -9.12
C GLY A 134 13.35 2.05 -8.99
N HIS A 135 13.85 1.71 -7.82
CA HIS A 135 15.21 1.24 -7.65
C HIS A 135 15.43 -0.07 -8.43
N GLN A 136 15.78 0.02 -9.70
CA GLN A 136 16.35 -1.13 -10.40
C GLN A 136 17.72 -1.42 -9.81
N GLY A 137 17.87 -2.49 -9.07
CA GLY A 137 19.19 -3.06 -8.88
C GLY A 137 19.55 -3.75 -7.58
N LEU A 138 18.66 -3.94 -6.64
CA LEU A 138 18.92 -4.84 -5.50
C LEU A 138 17.68 -5.70 -5.23
N LEU A 139 17.32 -6.47 -6.25
CA LEU A 139 16.22 -7.41 -6.23
C LEU A 139 16.61 -8.67 -5.44
N GLY A 140 15.87 -8.95 -4.42
CA GLY A 140 15.91 -10.20 -3.71
C GLY A 140 15.14 -10.08 -2.40
N GLU A 141 15.73 -10.09 -1.28
CA GLU A 141 15.05 -10.23 0.02
C GLU A 141 14.82 -8.91 0.77
N SER A 142 15.32 -7.79 0.26
CA SER A 142 15.42 -6.53 1.02
C SER A 142 14.15 -5.67 1.00
N TRP A 143 13.30 -5.79 -0.01
CA TRP A 143 12.17 -4.88 -0.23
C TRP A 143 10.94 -5.14 0.64
N ALA A 144 10.65 -6.38 0.98
CA ALA A 144 9.55 -6.71 1.88
C ALA A 144 9.72 -6.11 3.30
N ARG A 145 10.91 -5.62 3.63
CA ARG A 145 11.28 -5.05 4.93
C ARG A 145 11.98 -3.70 4.85
N GLY A 146 12.15 -3.14 3.67
CA GLY A 146 12.79 -1.85 3.43
C GLY A 146 11.86 -0.65 3.67
N PRO A 147 12.42 0.58 3.65
CA PRO A 147 11.60 1.78 3.66
C PRO A 147 10.85 1.91 2.33
N VAL A 148 9.65 2.50 2.39
CA VAL A 148 8.98 3.02 1.20
C VAL A 148 9.62 4.36 0.84
N VAL A 149 9.94 4.56 -0.44
CA VAL A 149 10.57 5.79 -0.94
C VAL A 149 9.60 6.47 -1.91
N LEU A 150 9.29 7.74 -1.67
CA LEU A 150 8.29 8.48 -2.43
C LEU A 150 8.84 9.83 -2.90
N SER A 151 8.52 10.21 -4.13
CA SER A 151 8.55 11.59 -4.59
C SER A 151 7.28 12.29 -4.11
N TRP A 152 7.40 13.44 -3.44
CA TRP A 152 6.23 14.18 -2.99
C TRP A 152 5.40 14.72 -4.14
N ASP A 153 6.03 15.23 -5.18
CA ASP A 153 5.33 15.74 -6.37
C ASP A 153 4.45 14.66 -7.01
N ASP A 154 4.95 13.42 -7.10
CA ASP A 154 4.20 12.30 -7.67
C ASP A 154 3.15 11.77 -6.70
N ALA A 155 3.47 11.69 -5.41
CA ALA A 155 2.54 11.28 -4.37
C ALA A 155 1.34 12.23 -4.24
N LEU A 156 1.59 13.55 -4.36
CA LEU A 156 0.56 14.57 -4.36
C LEU A 156 -0.31 14.49 -5.62
N ARG A 157 0.31 14.35 -6.78
CA ARG A 157 -0.38 14.27 -8.08
C ARG A 157 -1.30 13.05 -8.15
N GLY A 158 -0.78 11.86 -7.84
CA GLY A 158 -1.57 10.63 -7.80
C GLY A 158 -2.66 10.64 -6.75
N GLY A 159 -2.44 11.34 -5.61
CA GLY A 159 -3.49 11.53 -4.60
C GLY A 159 -4.64 12.39 -5.11
N LEU A 160 -4.34 13.49 -5.81
CA LEU A 160 -5.31 14.47 -6.30
C LEU A 160 -6.13 13.96 -7.50
N ASP A 161 -5.54 13.22 -8.41
CA ASP A 161 -6.25 12.66 -9.57
C ASP A 161 -6.56 11.17 -9.34
N ALA A 162 -7.79 10.90 -8.94
CA ALA A 162 -8.28 9.54 -8.67
C ALA A 162 -8.85 8.85 -9.93
N SER A 163 -8.37 9.20 -11.15
CA SER A 163 -8.96 8.72 -12.39
C SER A 163 -7.98 8.50 -13.54
N ASP A 164 -6.74 8.95 -13.41
CA ASP A 164 -5.76 8.86 -14.50
C ASP A 164 -5.05 7.49 -14.57
N GLY A 165 -5.11 6.68 -13.54
CA GLY A 165 -4.46 5.36 -13.45
C GLY A 165 -2.97 5.45 -13.10
N HIS A 166 -2.54 6.54 -12.44
CA HIS A 166 -1.16 6.81 -12.06
C HIS A 166 -1.06 7.25 -10.60
N ASN A 167 -0.73 6.33 -9.71
CA ASN A 167 -0.64 6.63 -8.29
C ASN A 167 0.55 5.91 -7.64
N VAL A 168 1.64 6.64 -7.46
CA VAL A 168 2.88 6.10 -6.90
C VAL A 168 2.71 5.56 -5.48
N VAL A 169 1.86 6.19 -4.66
CA VAL A 169 1.65 5.73 -3.28
C VAL A 169 0.92 4.39 -3.27
N ILE A 170 -0.18 4.28 -4.03
CA ILE A 170 -0.92 3.00 -4.16
C ILE A 170 -0.01 1.93 -4.74
N HIS A 171 0.81 2.25 -5.74
CA HIS A 171 1.77 1.35 -6.38
C HIS A 171 2.78 0.79 -5.36
N GLU A 172 3.50 1.65 -4.65
CA GLU A 172 4.50 1.24 -3.66
C GLU A 172 3.87 0.44 -2.50
N PHE A 173 2.67 0.81 -2.07
CA PHE A 173 1.98 0.07 -1.03
C PHE A 173 1.34 -1.24 -1.52
N ALA A 174 1.13 -1.41 -2.82
CA ALA A 174 0.82 -2.71 -3.41
C ALA A 174 2.00 -3.68 -3.29
N HIS A 175 3.24 -3.22 -3.50
CA HIS A 175 4.44 -4.03 -3.22
C HIS A 175 4.57 -4.37 -1.74
N GLN A 176 4.26 -3.44 -0.83
CA GLN A 176 4.22 -3.74 0.61
C GLN A 176 3.15 -4.79 0.94
N LEU A 177 1.99 -4.75 0.29
CA LEU A 177 0.93 -5.75 0.45
C LEU A 177 1.35 -7.13 -0.06
N ASP A 178 1.99 -7.21 -1.22
CA ASP A 178 2.58 -8.43 -1.78
C ASP A 178 3.63 -9.01 -0.83
N GLY A 179 4.50 -8.16 -0.30
CA GLY A 179 5.57 -8.53 0.63
C GLY A 179 5.12 -9.06 2.00
N LEU A 180 3.84 -8.98 2.36
CA LEU A 180 3.32 -9.51 3.62
C LEU A 180 3.44 -11.04 3.72
N SER A 181 3.54 -11.74 2.61
CA SER A 181 3.82 -13.18 2.55
C SER A 181 5.28 -13.53 2.91
N GLY A 182 6.16 -12.53 2.98
CA GLY A 182 7.62 -12.68 3.11
C GLY A 182 8.38 -12.61 1.78
N TYR A 183 7.68 -12.63 0.66
CA TYR A 183 8.23 -12.54 -0.70
C TYR A 183 7.44 -11.53 -1.51
N VAL A 184 8.12 -10.77 -2.36
CA VAL A 184 7.48 -9.89 -3.36
C VAL A 184 7.51 -10.63 -4.69
N ASN A 185 6.40 -11.28 -5.05
CA ASN A 185 6.31 -12.17 -6.21
C ASN A 185 4.92 -12.15 -6.89
N ALA A 186 4.13 -11.13 -6.64
CA ALA A 186 2.73 -10.98 -7.08
C ALA A 186 1.80 -12.09 -6.53
N VAL A 187 2.17 -12.68 -5.38
CA VAL A 187 1.36 -13.66 -4.65
C VAL A 187 1.14 -13.17 -3.22
N PRO A 188 0.26 -12.20 -3.02
CA PRO A 188 -0.05 -11.68 -1.69
C PRO A 188 -0.72 -12.76 -0.82
N VAL A 189 -0.84 -12.47 0.47
CA VAL A 189 -1.58 -13.34 1.39
C VAL A 189 -3.07 -13.34 1.02
N LEU A 190 -3.51 -14.40 0.35
CA LEU A 190 -4.90 -14.53 -0.09
C LEU A 190 -5.86 -14.64 1.09
N ARG A 191 -7.08 -14.18 0.91
CA ARG A 191 -8.14 -14.31 1.92
C ARG A 191 -8.60 -15.75 2.08
N LYS A 192 -9.10 -16.07 3.27
CA LYS A 192 -9.71 -17.38 3.54
C LYS A 192 -10.82 -17.69 2.53
N GLY A 193 -10.66 -18.80 1.83
CA GLY A 193 -11.60 -19.25 0.79
C GLY A 193 -11.30 -18.72 -0.61
N GLN A 194 -10.31 -17.85 -0.79
CA GLN A 194 -9.82 -17.47 -2.12
C GLN A 194 -8.90 -18.57 -2.66
N SER A 195 -9.11 -18.99 -3.90
CA SER A 195 -8.35 -20.06 -4.53
C SER A 195 -7.02 -19.52 -5.08
N PHE A 196 -5.91 -20.16 -4.73
CA PHE A 196 -4.62 -19.83 -5.34
C PHE A 196 -4.65 -20.05 -6.85
N ALA A 197 -5.19 -21.16 -7.33
CA ALA A 197 -5.27 -21.44 -8.76
C ALA A 197 -6.14 -20.40 -9.51
N GLY A 198 -7.24 -19.93 -8.89
CA GLY A 198 -8.07 -18.85 -9.46
C GLY A 198 -7.33 -17.52 -9.54
N TRP A 199 -6.60 -17.18 -8.48
CA TRP A 199 -5.72 -16.00 -8.44
C TRP A 199 -4.65 -16.07 -9.52
N GLU A 200 -3.88 -17.17 -9.54
CA GLU A 200 -2.79 -17.37 -10.49
C GLU A 200 -3.29 -17.28 -11.94
N GLN A 201 -4.37 -17.99 -12.27
CA GLN A 201 -4.95 -17.98 -13.60
C GLN A 201 -5.36 -16.56 -14.04
N ALA A 202 -6.08 -15.82 -13.19
CA ALA A 202 -6.52 -14.47 -13.51
C ALA A 202 -5.37 -13.49 -13.71
N MET A 203 -4.34 -13.59 -12.85
CA MET A 203 -3.14 -12.76 -12.95
C MET A 203 -2.32 -13.06 -14.20
N LEU A 204 -2.04 -14.34 -14.48
CA LEU A 204 -1.23 -14.76 -15.63
C LEU A 204 -1.91 -14.46 -16.95
N ASP A 205 -3.22 -14.69 -17.06
CA ASP A 205 -3.96 -14.41 -18.29
C ASP A 205 -4.00 -12.90 -18.58
N ALA A 206 -4.24 -12.08 -17.54
CA ALA A 206 -4.27 -10.65 -17.68
C ALA A 206 -2.87 -10.06 -18.01
N TYR A 207 -1.82 -10.58 -17.38
CA TYR A 207 -0.43 -10.18 -17.65
C TYR A 207 -0.01 -10.51 -19.10
N ARG A 208 -0.31 -11.72 -19.54
CA ARG A 208 0.01 -12.16 -20.90
C ARG A 208 -0.71 -11.30 -21.94
N ASP A 209 -2.03 -11.12 -21.80
CA ASP A 209 -2.79 -10.28 -22.72
C ASP A 209 -2.31 -8.83 -22.72
N HIS A 210 -1.93 -8.28 -21.55
CA HIS A 210 -1.36 -6.94 -21.46
C HIS A 210 -0.07 -6.84 -22.29
N GLY A 211 0.88 -7.77 -22.11
CA GLY A 211 2.13 -7.79 -22.89
C GLY A 211 1.92 -7.99 -24.39
N GLU A 212 1.01 -8.89 -24.79
CA GLU A 212 0.68 -9.13 -26.21
C GLU A 212 0.04 -7.89 -26.88
N ARG A 213 -0.84 -7.18 -26.19
CA ARG A 213 -1.45 -5.96 -26.71
C ARG A 213 -0.43 -4.84 -26.89
N LEU A 214 0.45 -4.64 -25.90
CA LEU A 214 1.56 -3.67 -26.01
C LEU A 214 2.50 -4.01 -27.18
N ALA A 215 2.82 -5.29 -27.38
CA ALA A 215 3.65 -5.73 -28.50
C ALA A 215 3.01 -5.44 -29.87
N ARG A 216 1.67 -5.33 -29.92
CA ARG A 216 0.92 -4.88 -31.11
C ARG A 216 0.76 -3.36 -31.22
N GLY A 217 1.31 -2.59 -30.27
CA GLY A 217 1.16 -1.12 -30.21
C GLY A 217 -0.24 -0.66 -29.74
N GLU A 218 -1.02 -1.53 -29.11
CA GLU A 218 -2.33 -1.19 -28.59
C GLU A 218 -2.21 -0.49 -27.22
N GLN A 219 -3.10 0.47 -26.98
CA GLN A 219 -3.26 1.02 -25.64
C GLN A 219 -3.96 0.02 -24.71
N THR A 220 -3.49 -0.07 -23.50
CA THR A 220 -4.07 -0.91 -22.46
C THR A 220 -4.53 -0.07 -21.27
N LEU A 221 -5.46 -0.60 -20.49
CA LEU A 221 -5.96 0.06 -19.30
C LEU A 221 -4.91 0.16 -18.20
N ILE A 222 -4.06 -0.88 -18.08
CA ILE A 222 -2.96 -0.95 -17.14
C ILE A 222 -1.75 -0.25 -17.78
N ASN A 223 -0.97 0.47 -16.97
CA ASN A 223 0.22 1.18 -17.42
C ASN A 223 1.20 0.21 -18.10
N PRO A 224 1.85 0.60 -19.22
CA PRO A 224 2.87 -0.22 -19.89
C PRO A 224 3.99 -0.72 -18.97
N TYR A 225 4.32 0.03 -17.92
CA TYR A 225 5.29 -0.39 -16.90
C TYR A 225 4.94 -1.73 -16.24
N GLY A 226 3.66 -2.06 -16.14
CA GLY A 226 3.18 -3.38 -15.66
C GLY A 226 3.63 -4.56 -16.52
N ALA A 227 4.11 -4.35 -17.75
CA ALA A 227 4.66 -5.44 -18.57
C ALA A 227 6.10 -5.82 -18.20
N THR A 228 6.77 -5.06 -17.32
CA THR A 228 8.16 -5.31 -16.89
C THR A 228 8.30 -6.66 -16.20
N ASN A 229 7.42 -6.99 -15.26
CA ASN A 229 7.37 -8.24 -14.53
C ASN A 229 6.02 -8.39 -13.80
N HIS A 230 5.80 -9.54 -13.17
CA HIS A 230 4.53 -9.82 -12.48
C HIS A 230 4.29 -8.92 -11.26
N GLN A 231 5.34 -8.48 -10.56
CA GLN A 231 5.22 -7.61 -9.39
C GLN A 231 4.73 -6.22 -9.79
N GLU A 232 5.31 -5.66 -10.86
CA GLU A 232 4.88 -4.37 -11.40
C GLU A 232 3.47 -4.47 -11.98
N PHE A 233 3.15 -5.57 -12.66
CA PHE A 233 1.79 -5.79 -13.13
C PHE A 233 0.76 -5.81 -12.00
N PHE A 234 1.08 -6.49 -10.90
CA PHE A 234 0.21 -6.51 -9.72
C PHE A 234 0.03 -5.10 -9.15
N ALA A 235 1.12 -4.33 -8.99
CA ALA A 235 1.05 -2.99 -8.44
C ALA A 235 0.23 -2.04 -9.33
N GLU A 236 0.46 -2.05 -10.65
CA GLU A 236 -0.31 -1.26 -11.62
C GLU A 236 -1.78 -1.71 -11.68
N ALA A 237 -2.05 -3.01 -11.57
CA ALA A 237 -3.43 -3.53 -11.51
C ALA A 237 -4.17 -3.04 -10.25
N ILE A 238 -3.49 -2.92 -9.10
CA ILE A 238 -4.05 -2.33 -7.87
C ILE A 238 -4.36 -0.84 -8.07
N VAL A 239 -3.48 -0.07 -8.71
CA VAL A 239 -3.75 1.34 -9.03
C VAL A 239 -5.04 1.46 -9.85
N VAL A 240 -5.12 0.71 -10.94
CA VAL A 240 -6.29 0.71 -11.83
C VAL A 240 -7.56 0.19 -11.13
N PHE A 241 -7.43 -0.75 -10.21
CA PHE A 241 -8.54 -1.26 -9.41
C PHE A 241 -9.21 -0.17 -8.57
N PHE A 242 -8.43 0.76 -8.03
CA PHE A 242 -8.96 1.88 -7.26
C PHE A 242 -9.40 3.07 -8.11
N GLU A 243 -8.67 3.40 -9.17
CA GLU A 243 -8.88 4.63 -9.93
C GLU A 243 -9.78 4.46 -11.16
N LYS A 244 -9.74 3.27 -11.78
CA LYS A 244 -10.56 2.93 -12.97
C LYS A 244 -11.38 1.64 -12.77
N PRO A 245 -12.05 1.47 -11.62
CA PRO A 245 -12.65 0.19 -11.24
C PRO A 245 -13.70 -0.31 -12.22
N ALA A 246 -14.56 0.56 -12.72
CA ALA A 246 -15.60 0.19 -13.70
C ALA A 246 -15.01 -0.28 -15.03
N ALA A 247 -13.94 0.35 -15.49
CA ALA A 247 -13.24 -0.06 -16.70
C ALA A 247 -12.54 -1.41 -16.49
N LEU A 248 -11.85 -1.59 -15.36
CA LEU A 248 -11.21 -2.87 -15.03
C LEU A 248 -12.23 -4.02 -14.92
N ARG A 249 -13.36 -3.80 -14.26
CA ARG A 249 -14.44 -4.78 -14.15
C ARG A 249 -15.00 -5.18 -15.52
N ARG A 250 -15.14 -4.23 -16.44
CA ARG A 250 -15.62 -4.48 -17.79
C ARG A 250 -14.61 -5.21 -18.66
N GLU A 251 -13.33 -4.79 -18.64
CA GLU A 251 -12.30 -5.29 -19.55
C GLU A 251 -11.60 -6.54 -19.04
N ARG A 252 -11.48 -6.67 -17.72
CA ARG A 252 -10.77 -7.77 -17.04
C ARG A 252 -11.59 -8.30 -15.85
N PRO A 253 -12.79 -8.87 -16.09
CA PRO A 253 -13.70 -9.25 -15.01
C PRO A 253 -13.10 -10.29 -14.04
N ALA A 254 -12.31 -11.25 -14.52
CA ALA A 254 -11.65 -12.25 -13.69
C ALA A 254 -10.59 -11.60 -12.77
N LEU A 255 -9.73 -10.73 -13.30
CA LEU A 255 -8.75 -9.99 -12.52
C LEU A 255 -9.44 -9.10 -11.48
N TYR A 256 -10.44 -8.33 -11.90
CA TYR A 256 -11.21 -7.48 -10.98
C TYR A 256 -11.82 -8.29 -9.82
N ALA A 257 -12.43 -9.44 -10.12
CA ALA A 257 -13.04 -10.29 -9.10
C ALA A 257 -12.00 -10.84 -8.10
N GLU A 258 -10.81 -11.21 -8.55
CA GLU A 258 -9.75 -11.69 -7.67
C GLU A 258 -9.16 -10.57 -6.80
N LEU A 259 -8.95 -9.36 -7.36
CA LEU A 259 -8.53 -8.18 -6.59
C LEU A 259 -9.60 -7.76 -5.58
N SER A 260 -10.88 -7.78 -5.97
CA SER A 260 -12.00 -7.51 -5.08
C SER A 260 -12.06 -8.50 -3.91
N ARG A 261 -11.85 -9.79 -4.16
CA ARG A 261 -11.75 -10.79 -3.09
C ARG A 261 -10.54 -10.56 -2.19
N LEU A 262 -9.37 -10.31 -2.77
CA LEU A 262 -8.13 -10.06 -2.02
C LEU A 262 -8.28 -8.89 -1.04
N LEU A 263 -8.78 -7.76 -1.52
CA LEU A 263 -8.92 -6.54 -0.74
C LEU A 263 -10.20 -6.52 0.09
N GLY A 264 -11.21 -7.31 -0.31
CA GLY A 264 -12.57 -7.31 0.26
C GLY A 264 -13.29 -6.00 0.01
N LEU A 265 -13.07 -5.42 -1.17
CA LEU A 265 -13.59 -4.14 -1.61
C LEU A 265 -14.21 -4.28 -3.00
N ASP A 266 -15.18 -3.44 -3.30
CA ASP A 266 -15.76 -3.30 -4.64
C ASP A 266 -15.83 -1.82 -5.03
N PRO A 267 -14.70 -1.22 -5.48
CA PRO A 267 -14.65 0.21 -5.80
C PRO A 267 -15.56 0.61 -6.96
N ALA A 268 -15.92 -0.32 -7.84
CA ALA A 268 -16.83 -0.03 -8.95
C ALA A 268 -18.28 0.27 -8.50
N ASP A 269 -18.61 -0.05 -7.25
CA ASP A 269 -19.91 0.24 -6.64
C ASP A 269 -19.86 1.46 -5.69
N TRP A 270 -18.70 2.11 -5.54
CA TRP A 270 -18.59 3.34 -4.75
C TRP A 270 -19.18 4.52 -5.52
N GLN A 271 -20.01 5.30 -4.85
CA GLN A 271 -20.71 6.45 -5.43
C GLN A 271 -20.01 7.77 -5.11
#